data_4fc8477cea110bfb1213ccf491ca3fa1
#
_entry.id   4fc8477cea110bfb1213ccf491ca3fa1
#
_cell.length_a   1.000
_cell.length_b   1.000
_cell.length_c   1.000
_cell.angle_alpha   90.00
_cell.angle_beta   90.00
_cell.angle_gamma   90.00
#
_symmetry.space_group_name_H-M   'P 1'
#
loop_
_entity.id
_entity.type
_entity.pdbx_description
1 polymer ?
#
loop_
_entity_poly.entity_id
_entity_poly.type
_entity_poly.pdbx_seq_one_letter_code
_entity_poly.pdbx_strand_id
1 'polypeptide(L)'
;MKSYYIILLIFEYTTERKSFEAIRYNKNIQKRINININHYKAYSEEYSSIEIDIMPMKGEYGKFINIKEEDKKYFHIYFNDNTKKEIENTSLNKDDNVSKISIIIDYQIKSFSKLFFYCKCVKSIKFKKFYRNNVTNMSWMFCECSSLKKLSLTNFNTKM
;
A
#
# COMPACT_ATOMS: atom_id res chain seq x y z
N MET A 1 18.93 0.37 -35.87
CA MET A 1 17.93 1.47 -35.87
C MET A 1 16.48 1.00 -35.68
N LYS A 2 15.97 0.00 -36.40
CA LYS A 2 14.57 -0.46 -36.32
C LYS A 2 14.13 -0.92 -34.90
N SER A 3 15.02 -1.58 -34.14
CA SER A 3 14.73 -2.10 -32.81
C SER A 3 14.45 -1.01 -31.74
N TYR A 4 15.08 0.16 -31.86
CA TYR A 4 14.89 1.28 -30.95
C TYR A 4 13.49 1.92 -31.12
N TYR A 5 13.09 2.10 -32.36
CA TYR A 5 11.77 2.68 -32.69
C TYR A 5 10.61 1.80 -32.22
N ILE A 6 10.76 0.48 -32.33
CA ILE A 6 9.78 -0.49 -31.84
C ILE A 6 9.66 -0.42 -30.31
N ILE A 7 10.79 -0.27 -29.59
CA ILE A 7 10.77 -0.15 -28.15
C ILE A 7 10.07 1.14 -27.71
N LEU A 8 10.34 2.27 -28.37
CA LEU A 8 9.64 3.53 -28.08
C LEU A 8 8.13 3.42 -28.36
N LEU A 9 7.73 2.81 -29.48
CA LEU A 9 6.33 2.55 -29.79
C LEU A 9 5.65 1.69 -28.72
N ILE A 10 6.30 0.62 -28.25
CA ILE A 10 5.77 -0.19 -27.15
C ILE A 10 5.55 0.67 -25.90
N PHE A 11 6.46 1.62 -25.60
CA PHE A 11 6.32 2.52 -24.47
C PHE A 11 5.19 3.54 -24.64
N GLU A 12 4.93 4.03 -25.84
CA GLU A 12 3.79 4.92 -26.12
C GLU A 12 2.44 4.21 -25.98
N TYR A 13 2.37 2.92 -26.31
CA TYR A 13 1.11 2.15 -26.29
C TYR A 13 0.93 1.28 -25.04
N THR A 14 1.94 1.17 -24.16
CA THR A 14 1.83 0.47 -22.87
C THR A 14 1.81 1.46 -21.71
N THR A 15 1.11 1.09 -20.63
CA THR A 15 1.19 1.89 -19.41
C THR A 15 2.64 1.91 -18.92
N GLU A 16 3.11 3.04 -18.37
CA GLU A 16 4.46 3.19 -17.82
C GLU A 16 4.85 2.01 -16.91
N ARG A 17 3.92 1.51 -16.11
CA ARG A 17 4.12 0.36 -15.26
C ARG A 17 4.54 -0.89 -16.03
N LYS A 18 3.81 -1.27 -17.08
CA LYS A 18 4.12 -2.46 -17.90
C LYS A 18 5.45 -2.29 -18.62
N SER A 19 5.75 -1.09 -19.06
CA SER A 19 7.01 -0.74 -19.68
C SER A 19 8.18 -0.94 -18.72
N PHE A 20 8.11 -0.40 -17.50
CA PHE A 20 9.15 -0.56 -16.49
C PHE A 20 9.33 -2.03 -16.06
N GLU A 21 8.23 -2.77 -15.88
CA GLU A 21 8.28 -4.19 -15.56
C GLU A 21 8.99 -5.01 -16.67
N ALA A 22 8.69 -4.73 -17.94
CA ALA A 22 9.28 -5.43 -19.09
C ALA A 22 10.80 -5.20 -19.22
N ILE A 23 11.29 -4.00 -18.88
CA ILE A 23 12.71 -3.65 -19.04
C ILE A 23 13.54 -3.83 -17.78
N ARG A 24 12.92 -4.13 -16.64
CA ARG A 24 13.57 -4.19 -15.31
C ARG A 24 14.86 -5.02 -15.30
N TYR A 25 14.90 -6.09 -16.06
CA TYR A 25 16.03 -7.02 -16.10
C TYR A 25 16.89 -6.89 -17.37
N ASN A 26 16.58 -5.95 -18.28
CA ASN A 26 17.30 -5.81 -19.54
C ASN A 26 18.16 -4.53 -19.58
N LYS A 27 19.42 -4.65 -19.12
CA LYS A 27 20.39 -3.54 -19.07
C LYS A 27 20.65 -2.87 -20.42
N ASN A 28 20.59 -3.62 -21.52
CA ASN A 28 20.82 -3.08 -22.85
C ASN A 28 19.67 -2.18 -23.30
N ILE A 29 18.44 -2.57 -23.02
CA ILE A 29 17.27 -1.74 -23.29
C ILE A 29 17.30 -0.50 -22.40
N GLN A 30 17.56 -0.64 -21.08
CA GLN A 30 17.66 0.49 -20.16
C GLN A 30 18.64 1.57 -20.63
N LYS A 31 19.83 1.15 -21.08
CA LYS A 31 20.83 2.08 -21.66
C LYS A 31 20.34 2.77 -22.94
N ARG A 32 19.67 2.03 -23.81
CA ARG A 32 19.19 2.57 -25.10
C ARG A 32 18.10 3.63 -24.93
N ILE A 33 17.20 3.46 -23.93
CA ILE A 33 16.10 4.41 -23.66
C ILE A 33 16.44 5.38 -22.53
N ASN A 34 17.72 5.43 -22.12
CA ASN A 34 18.26 6.34 -21.09
C ASN A 34 17.53 6.25 -19.74
N ILE A 35 17.08 5.04 -19.36
CA ILE A 35 16.51 4.83 -18.02
C ILE A 35 17.63 4.72 -17.00
N ASN A 36 17.54 5.52 -15.97
CA ASN A 36 18.48 5.58 -14.86
C ASN A 36 17.76 5.29 -13.51
N ILE A 37 18.54 5.29 -12.43
CA ILE A 37 18.06 5.00 -11.08
C ILE A 37 16.94 5.95 -10.62
N ASN A 38 16.94 7.21 -11.09
CA ASN A 38 15.92 8.19 -10.72
C ASN A 38 14.55 7.84 -11.32
N HIS A 39 14.51 7.30 -12.54
CA HIS A 39 13.28 6.82 -13.15
C HIS A 39 12.70 5.63 -12.37
N TYR A 40 13.54 4.68 -11.92
CA TYR A 40 13.09 3.57 -11.08
C TYR A 40 12.62 4.03 -9.71
N LYS A 41 13.26 5.05 -9.15
CA LYS A 41 12.84 5.65 -7.88
C LYS A 41 11.47 6.30 -8.01
N ALA A 42 11.26 7.14 -9.03
CA ALA A 42 9.98 7.78 -9.31
C ALA A 42 8.87 6.73 -9.52
N TYR A 43 9.13 5.70 -10.33
CA TYR A 43 8.23 4.57 -10.51
C TYR A 43 7.89 3.88 -9.19
N SER A 44 8.90 3.59 -8.36
CA SER A 44 8.68 2.95 -7.06
C SER A 44 7.87 3.84 -6.10
N GLU A 45 8.09 5.15 -6.15
CA GLU A 45 7.35 6.14 -5.36
C GLU A 45 5.87 6.25 -5.80
N GLU A 46 5.55 5.98 -7.05
CA GLU A 46 4.19 6.06 -7.57
C GLU A 46 3.42 4.74 -7.47
N TYR A 47 4.06 3.63 -7.85
CA TYR A 47 3.38 2.35 -8.08
C TYR A 47 3.64 1.29 -7.00
N SER A 48 4.41 1.57 -5.97
CA SER A 48 4.62 0.59 -4.90
C SER A 48 3.37 0.39 -4.06
N SER A 49 3.19 -0.82 -3.55
CA SER A 49 2.22 -1.10 -2.50
C SER A 49 2.62 -0.44 -1.18
N ILE A 50 1.64 -0.16 -0.35
CA ILE A 50 1.84 0.29 1.04
C ILE A 50 1.61 -0.90 1.96
N GLU A 51 2.50 -1.11 2.92
CA GLU A 51 2.41 -2.19 3.89
C GLU A 51 2.22 -1.63 5.30
N ILE A 52 1.18 -2.10 5.98
CA ILE A 52 0.79 -1.66 7.32
C ILE A 52 0.66 -2.88 8.23
N ASP A 53 1.26 -2.82 9.41
CA ASP A 53 0.99 -3.76 10.49
C ASP A 53 0.14 -3.07 11.56
N ILE A 54 -0.92 -3.74 12.01
CA ILE A 54 -1.81 -3.31 13.07
C ILE A 54 -1.73 -4.33 14.20
N MET A 55 -1.63 -3.85 15.45
CA MET A 55 -1.78 -4.68 16.63
C MET A 55 -3.10 -4.34 17.33
N PRO A 56 -4.02 -5.30 17.45
CA PRO A 56 -5.27 -5.08 18.15
C PRO A 56 -5.05 -4.83 19.66
N MET A 57 -6.00 -4.16 20.28
CA MET A 57 -6.10 -4.06 21.72
C MET A 57 -6.74 -5.36 22.27
N LYS A 58 -6.06 -5.99 23.21
CA LYS A 58 -6.59 -7.21 23.84
C LYS A 58 -7.94 -6.96 24.52
N GLY A 59 -8.94 -7.76 24.18
CA GLY A 59 -10.29 -7.66 24.72
C GLY A 59 -11.18 -6.61 24.07
N GLU A 60 -10.70 -5.88 23.05
CA GLU A 60 -11.47 -4.94 22.26
C GLU A 60 -11.74 -5.52 20.87
N TYR A 61 -12.97 -5.33 20.38
CA TYR A 61 -13.48 -5.89 19.14
C TYR A 61 -14.11 -4.79 18.29
N GLY A 62 -14.44 -5.10 17.04
CA GLY A 62 -15.04 -4.18 16.11
C GLY A 62 -14.12 -3.81 14.96
N LYS A 63 -14.43 -2.72 14.29
CA LYS A 63 -13.67 -2.28 13.09
C LYS A 63 -12.21 -1.96 13.40
N PHE A 64 -11.31 -2.52 12.59
CA PHE A 64 -9.89 -2.19 12.61
C PHE A 64 -9.45 -1.39 11.38
N ILE A 65 -10.30 -1.31 10.34
CA ILE A 65 -10.08 -0.52 9.13
C ILE A 65 -11.42 -0.19 8.46
N ASN A 66 -11.49 0.95 7.76
CA ASN A 66 -12.65 1.30 6.94
C ASN A 66 -12.23 1.30 5.47
N ILE A 67 -12.82 0.40 4.71
CA ILE A 67 -12.57 0.25 3.27
C ILE A 67 -13.91 0.43 2.56
N LYS A 68 -13.93 1.22 1.49
CA LYS A 68 -15.10 1.34 0.63
C LYS A 68 -15.28 0.04 -0.16
N GLU A 69 -16.51 -0.31 -0.49
CA GLU A 69 -16.82 -1.55 -1.21
C GLU A 69 -16.09 -1.65 -2.54
N GLU A 70 -16.05 -0.55 -3.30
CA GLU A 70 -15.35 -0.44 -4.59
C GLU A 70 -13.83 -0.63 -4.51
N ASP A 71 -13.25 -0.34 -3.34
CA ASP A 71 -11.80 -0.36 -3.11
C ASP A 71 -11.31 -1.69 -2.51
N LYS A 72 -12.21 -2.56 -2.02
CA LYS A 72 -11.84 -3.80 -1.31
C LYS A 72 -10.83 -4.66 -2.06
N LYS A 73 -10.96 -4.80 -3.36
CA LYS A 73 -10.07 -5.59 -4.23
C LYS A 73 -8.61 -5.11 -4.26
N TYR A 74 -8.33 -3.93 -3.72
CA TYR A 74 -7.00 -3.34 -3.63
C TYR A 74 -6.41 -3.40 -2.22
N PHE A 75 -7.11 -4.04 -1.27
CA PHE A 75 -6.67 -4.24 0.09
C PHE A 75 -6.54 -5.72 0.39
N HIS A 76 -5.33 -6.16 0.68
CA HIS A 76 -5.01 -7.54 1.01
C HIS A 76 -4.72 -7.63 2.51
N ILE A 77 -5.59 -8.32 3.25
CA ILE A 77 -5.57 -8.39 4.71
C ILE A 77 -5.21 -9.79 5.16
N TYR A 78 -4.27 -9.89 6.10
CA TYR A 78 -3.78 -11.16 6.64
C TYR A 78 -3.74 -11.10 8.16
N PHE A 79 -4.15 -12.20 8.83
CA PHE A 79 -4.08 -12.34 10.28
C PHE A 79 -2.88 -13.19 10.68
N ASN A 80 -2.20 -12.77 11.76
CA ASN A 80 -1.11 -13.51 12.40
C ASN A 80 0.00 -13.97 11.44
N ASP A 81 0.37 -13.10 10.48
CA ASP A 81 1.39 -13.36 9.45
C ASP A 81 1.09 -14.56 8.52
N ASN A 82 -0.15 -15.04 8.50
CA ASN A 82 -0.57 -16.10 7.58
C ASN A 82 -0.90 -15.54 6.19
N THR A 83 0.12 -15.34 5.37
CA THR A 83 -0.01 -14.80 4.01
C THR A 83 -0.69 -15.73 3.00
N LYS A 84 -0.97 -16.99 3.38
CA LYS A 84 -1.66 -17.96 2.51
C LYS A 84 -3.18 -17.79 2.52
N LYS A 85 -3.73 -17.13 3.54
CA LYS A 85 -5.17 -16.93 3.71
C LYS A 85 -5.48 -15.44 3.82
N GLU A 86 -5.99 -14.87 2.76
CA GLU A 86 -6.50 -13.50 2.73
C GLU A 86 -7.85 -13.41 3.46
N ILE A 87 -8.07 -12.32 4.17
CA ILE A 87 -9.25 -12.07 4.99
C ILE A 87 -10.04 -10.93 4.37
N GLU A 88 -11.33 -11.11 4.16
CA GLU A 88 -12.22 -10.07 3.64
C GLU A 88 -12.82 -9.19 4.75
N ASN A 89 -12.81 -9.67 6.00
CA ASN A 89 -13.37 -8.96 7.13
C ASN A 89 -12.55 -7.71 7.48
N THR A 90 -13.26 -6.62 7.79
CA THR A 90 -12.70 -5.35 8.27
C THR A 90 -12.93 -5.12 9.76
N SER A 91 -13.47 -6.11 10.45
CA SER A 91 -13.80 -6.08 11.88
C SER A 91 -13.34 -7.36 12.56
N LEU A 92 -12.96 -7.24 13.83
CA LEU A 92 -12.63 -8.35 14.72
C LEU A 92 -13.86 -8.74 15.56
N ASN A 93 -14.08 -10.03 15.74
CA ASN A 93 -15.06 -10.62 16.62
C ASN A 93 -14.41 -11.21 17.87
N LYS A 94 -15.23 -11.57 18.88
CA LYS A 94 -14.74 -12.14 20.15
C LYS A 94 -14.00 -13.47 19.98
N ASP A 95 -14.37 -14.24 18.97
CA ASP A 95 -13.81 -15.56 18.69
C ASP A 95 -12.53 -15.47 17.83
N ASP A 96 -12.20 -14.28 17.33
CA ASP A 96 -10.98 -14.06 16.54
C ASP A 96 -9.76 -14.00 17.45
N ASN A 97 -8.89 -15.02 17.38
CA ASN A 97 -7.61 -15.00 18.08
C ASN A 97 -6.54 -14.31 17.21
N VAL A 98 -6.63 -12.97 17.11
CA VAL A 98 -5.77 -12.15 16.29
C VAL A 98 -4.85 -11.30 17.14
N SER A 99 -3.54 -11.53 16.98
CA SER A 99 -2.50 -10.73 17.65
C SER A 99 -1.88 -9.68 16.73
N LYS A 100 -1.98 -9.90 15.42
CA LYS A 100 -1.43 -9.01 14.39
C LYS A 100 -2.27 -9.06 13.13
N ILE A 101 -2.46 -7.90 12.52
CA ILE A 101 -3.12 -7.73 11.21
C ILE A 101 -2.11 -7.09 10.28
N SER A 102 -1.79 -7.76 9.17
CA SER A 102 -0.94 -7.21 8.11
C SER A 102 -1.81 -6.83 6.92
N ILE A 103 -1.64 -5.60 6.43
CA ILE A 103 -2.42 -5.05 5.33
C ILE A 103 -1.46 -4.59 4.23
N ILE A 104 -1.75 -5.03 3.00
CA ILE A 104 -1.07 -4.55 1.81
C ILE A 104 -2.10 -3.75 1.00
N ILE A 105 -1.76 -2.52 0.65
CA ILE A 105 -2.62 -1.61 -0.11
C ILE A 105 -1.98 -1.35 -1.46
N ASP A 106 -2.72 -1.65 -2.51
CA ASP A 106 -2.26 -1.49 -3.88
C ASP A 106 -2.15 -0.01 -4.30
N TYR A 107 -1.39 0.23 -5.37
CA TYR A 107 -1.08 1.57 -5.86
C TYR A 107 -2.31 2.35 -6.37
N GLN A 108 -3.41 1.69 -6.69
CA GLN A 108 -4.65 2.33 -7.15
C GLN A 108 -5.29 3.22 -6.08
N ILE A 109 -5.07 2.91 -4.81
CA ILE A 109 -5.64 3.67 -3.70
C ILE A 109 -4.82 4.95 -3.49
N LYS A 110 -5.44 6.10 -3.74
CA LYS A 110 -4.83 7.43 -3.61
C LYS A 110 -5.38 8.26 -2.45
N SER A 111 -6.37 7.73 -1.71
CA SER A 111 -6.99 8.40 -0.58
C SER A 111 -7.05 7.49 0.63
N PHE A 112 -6.59 8.00 1.77
CA PHE A 112 -6.69 7.36 3.08
C PHE A 112 -7.64 8.11 4.00
N SER A 113 -8.51 8.95 3.41
CA SER A 113 -9.54 9.64 4.18
C SER A 113 -10.36 8.64 5.00
N LYS A 114 -10.42 8.86 6.31
CA LYS A 114 -11.15 8.03 7.28
C LYS A 114 -10.71 6.57 7.35
N LEU A 115 -9.54 6.18 6.84
CA LEU A 115 -9.11 4.77 6.73
C LEU A 115 -9.18 4.04 8.08
N PHE A 116 -8.79 4.68 9.18
CA PHE A 116 -8.87 4.14 10.54
C PHE A 116 -9.88 4.89 11.42
N PHE A 117 -10.76 5.68 10.82
CA PHE A 117 -11.76 6.45 11.57
C PHE A 117 -12.61 5.52 12.46
N TYR A 118 -12.70 5.88 13.76
CA TYR A 118 -13.47 5.14 14.75
C TYR A 118 -13.04 3.68 14.99
N CYS A 119 -11.76 3.35 14.70
CA CYS A 119 -11.19 2.01 14.91
C CYS A 119 -10.74 1.85 16.38
N LYS A 120 -11.69 1.62 17.29
CA LYS A 120 -11.43 1.58 18.74
C LYS A 120 -10.70 0.32 19.20
N CYS A 121 -10.70 -0.77 18.44
CA CYS A 121 -9.97 -2.00 18.78
C CYS A 121 -8.48 -1.97 18.40
N VAL A 122 -7.97 -0.87 17.83
CA VAL A 122 -6.59 -0.77 17.33
C VAL A 122 -5.68 -0.16 18.39
N LYS A 123 -4.68 -0.93 18.86
CA LYS A 123 -3.67 -0.50 19.84
C LYS A 123 -2.48 0.20 19.20
N SER A 124 -1.99 -0.33 18.08
CA SER A 124 -0.87 0.29 17.37
C SER A 124 -0.97 0.10 15.86
N ILE A 125 -0.45 1.09 15.13
CA ILE A 125 -0.33 1.08 13.66
C ILE A 125 1.12 1.36 13.31
N LYS A 126 1.71 0.54 12.43
CA LYS A 126 3.06 0.71 11.92
C LYS A 126 3.04 0.63 10.40
N PHE A 127 3.45 1.70 9.73
CA PHE A 127 3.71 1.69 8.29
C PHE A 127 5.10 1.07 8.05
N LYS A 128 5.13 -0.15 7.52
CA LYS A 128 6.37 -0.87 7.18
C LYS A 128 6.99 -0.36 5.90
N LYS A 129 6.12 -0.04 4.92
CA LYS A 129 6.52 0.44 3.60
C LYS A 129 5.52 1.49 3.14
N PHE A 130 6.00 2.70 2.91
CA PHE A 130 5.21 3.80 2.38
C PHE A 130 6.10 4.76 1.59
N TYR A 131 6.43 4.38 0.36
CA TYR A 131 7.31 5.19 -0.51
C TYR A 131 6.53 6.06 -1.48
N ARG A 132 5.23 5.84 -1.60
CA ARG A 132 4.36 6.56 -2.52
C ARG A 132 4.21 8.03 -2.12
N ASN A 133 4.21 8.89 -3.14
CA ASN A 133 3.99 10.34 -3.02
C ASN A 133 2.65 10.80 -3.60
N ASN A 134 1.84 9.87 -4.13
CA ASN A 134 0.58 10.16 -4.80
C ASN A 134 -0.67 9.91 -3.92
N VAL A 135 -0.51 9.78 -2.62
CA VAL A 135 -1.64 9.75 -1.68
C VAL A 135 -2.03 11.19 -1.37
N THR A 136 -3.20 11.60 -1.83
CA THR A 136 -3.64 13.01 -1.85
C THR A 136 -4.52 13.42 -0.69
N ASN A 137 -5.17 12.46 0.01
CA ASN A 137 -6.10 12.75 1.08
C ASN A 137 -5.92 11.80 2.26
N MET A 138 -5.60 12.34 3.42
CA MET A 138 -5.46 11.62 4.70
C MET A 138 -6.36 12.22 5.80
N SER A 139 -7.38 13.00 5.41
CA SER A 139 -8.27 13.66 6.35
C SER A 139 -8.98 12.64 7.24
N TRP A 140 -9.09 12.93 8.53
CA TRP A 140 -9.77 12.11 9.54
C TRP A 140 -9.23 10.68 9.66
N MET A 141 -8.02 10.39 9.13
CA MET A 141 -7.46 9.04 9.03
C MET A 141 -7.43 8.30 10.37
N PHE A 142 -7.09 8.98 11.45
CA PHE A 142 -6.96 8.42 12.80
C PHE A 142 -7.96 9.01 13.81
N CYS A 143 -8.97 9.75 13.34
CA CYS A 143 -9.94 10.38 14.22
C CYS A 143 -10.75 9.31 14.96
N GLU A 144 -11.03 9.53 16.25
CA GLU A 144 -11.78 8.62 17.13
C GLU A 144 -11.13 7.23 17.33
N CYS A 145 -9.83 7.10 17.10
CA CYS A 145 -9.06 5.90 17.44
C CYS A 145 -8.70 5.91 18.93
N SER A 146 -9.65 5.80 19.83
CA SER A 146 -9.47 6.01 21.28
C SER A 146 -8.48 5.05 21.95
N SER A 147 -8.28 3.84 21.40
CA SER A 147 -7.33 2.85 21.93
C SER A 147 -5.94 2.92 21.29
N LEU A 148 -5.73 3.81 20.31
CA LEU A 148 -4.45 3.93 19.61
C LEU A 148 -3.38 4.54 20.52
N LYS A 149 -2.41 3.72 20.94
CA LYS A 149 -1.29 4.10 21.84
C LYS A 149 0.01 4.37 21.10
N LYS A 150 0.19 3.77 19.92
CA LYS A 150 1.44 3.85 19.15
C LYS A 150 1.17 3.96 17.65
N LEU A 151 1.72 5.01 17.06
CA LEU A 151 1.73 5.22 15.60
C LEU A 151 3.18 5.33 15.14
N SER A 152 3.61 4.47 14.20
CA SER A 152 4.95 4.52 13.61
C SER A 152 4.87 4.88 12.13
N LEU A 153 5.43 6.03 11.79
CA LEU A 153 5.49 6.61 10.44
C LEU A 153 6.93 6.66 9.91
N THR A 154 7.84 5.83 10.45
CA THR A 154 9.28 5.87 10.13
C THR A 154 9.60 5.69 8.65
N ASN A 155 8.75 4.97 7.93
CA ASN A 155 8.91 4.71 6.49
C ASN A 155 7.87 5.49 5.65
N PHE A 156 7.32 6.55 6.21
CA PHE A 156 6.33 7.39 5.55
C PHE A 156 7.06 8.42 4.66
N ASN A 157 6.75 8.43 3.37
CA ASN A 157 7.30 9.44 2.47
C ASN A 157 6.56 10.77 2.72
N THR A 158 7.24 11.72 3.36
CA THR A 158 6.69 13.05 3.69
C THR A 158 7.10 14.12 2.68
N LYS A 159 7.71 13.75 1.56
CA LYS A 159 8.01 14.71 0.50
C LYS A 159 6.71 15.06 -0.22
N MET A 160 6.07 16.11 0.26
CA MET A 160 5.05 16.87 -0.47
C MET A 160 5.72 17.95 -1.30
#